data_634d6135d273e5ece21f5d1b6be41607
#
_entry.id   634d6135d273e5ece21f5d1b6be41607
#
_cell.length_a   1.000
_cell.length_b   1.000
_cell.length_c   1.000
_cell.angle_alpha   90.00
_cell.angle_beta   90.00
_cell.angle_gamma   90.00
#
_symmetry.space_group_name_H-M   'P 1'
#
loop_
_entity.id
_entity.type
_entity.pdbx_description
1 polymer ?
#
loop_
_entity_poly.entity_id
_entity_poly.type
_entity_poly.pdbx_seq_one_letter_code
_entity_poly.pdbx_strand_id
1 'polypeptide(L)'
;MPETTASTPGRPAPEPTTPLGYLAHRASQERGTEDPPPGAALVVRGFSAWYGSFQALKSIDLDVPARRVTAFIGPSGCGKSTFLRWMNRMNDLVPGARCEGRLDLGGLDLLARRLDTVELRRRVGMVFQKPNPFPKSIYENVAFGPRLHLKMGRAQLDELVRSSLERAALWDEVKDRLNQSALGLSGGQQQRLCIARAIAVGPEVLLMDEPASALDPRSTARIEELIRELRRNYTIVIVTHNMQQAARISDVTAFFNEGRLVEVGPTDQMFMNPRQPATEDYITGRFG
;
A
#
# COMPACT_ATOMS: atom_id res chain seq x y z
N MET A 1 -46.89 24.24 -15.01
CA MET A 1 -45.82 24.71 -14.11
C MET A 1 -45.30 23.51 -13.34
N PRO A 2 -44.08 23.03 -13.55
CA PRO A 2 -43.52 21.96 -12.74
C PRO A 2 -42.88 22.58 -11.47
N GLU A 3 -43.20 22.03 -10.33
CA GLU A 3 -42.66 22.37 -9.03
C GLU A 3 -41.16 22.00 -8.94
N THR A 4 -40.37 23.01 -8.61
CA THR A 4 -38.95 22.87 -8.34
C THR A 4 -38.76 22.23 -6.95
N THR A 5 -38.39 20.96 -6.89
CA THR A 5 -38.01 20.32 -5.63
C THR A 5 -36.63 20.85 -5.17
N ALA A 6 -36.67 21.70 -4.16
CA ALA A 6 -35.47 22.17 -3.45
C ALA A 6 -34.76 20.99 -2.76
N SER A 7 -33.54 20.69 -3.16
CA SER A 7 -32.68 19.74 -2.47
C SER A 7 -32.32 20.27 -1.09
N THR A 8 -32.67 19.53 -0.05
CA THR A 8 -32.31 19.80 1.35
C THR A 8 -30.78 19.79 1.47
N PRO A 9 -30.13 20.81 2.06
CA PRO A 9 -28.69 20.80 2.29
C PRO A 9 -28.34 19.63 3.23
N GLY A 10 -27.38 18.81 2.81
CA GLY A 10 -26.90 17.66 3.55
C GLY A 10 -26.44 18.07 4.96
N ARG A 11 -26.81 17.25 5.94
CA ARG A 11 -26.41 17.41 7.33
C ARG A 11 -24.88 17.49 7.40
N PRO A 12 -24.27 18.48 8.09
CA PRO A 12 -22.82 18.54 8.24
C PRO A 12 -22.29 17.24 8.85
N ALA A 13 -21.16 16.76 8.37
CA ALA A 13 -20.51 15.58 8.91
C ALA A 13 -20.25 15.77 10.42
N PRO A 14 -20.43 14.74 11.25
CA PRO A 14 -20.19 14.85 12.68
C PRO A 14 -18.73 15.23 12.96
N GLU A 15 -18.51 16.12 13.92
CA GLU A 15 -17.15 16.51 14.34
C GLU A 15 -16.40 15.30 14.95
N PRO A 16 -15.07 15.23 14.75
CA PRO A 16 -14.28 14.14 15.29
C PRO A 16 -14.29 14.16 16.83
N THR A 17 -14.62 13.03 17.46
CA THR A 17 -14.66 12.86 18.92
C THR A 17 -13.38 12.22 19.49
N THR A 18 -12.50 11.68 18.64
CA THR A 18 -11.26 11.01 19.05
C THR A 18 -10.02 11.68 18.43
N PRO A 19 -8.84 11.61 19.09
CA PRO A 19 -7.60 12.16 18.52
C PRO A 19 -7.25 11.55 17.15
N LEU A 20 -7.51 10.26 16.94
CA LEU A 20 -7.29 9.59 15.65
C LEU A 20 -8.30 10.04 14.59
N GLY A 21 -9.56 10.22 14.96
CA GLY A 21 -10.60 10.76 14.09
C GLY A 21 -10.25 12.19 13.63
N TYR A 22 -9.77 13.04 14.54
CA TYR A 22 -9.33 14.38 14.19
C TYR A 22 -8.14 14.38 13.20
N LEU A 23 -7.14 13.51 13.43
CA LEU A 23 -6.01 13.35 12.51
C LEU A 23 -6.46 12.87 11.13
N ALA A 24 -7.34 11.88 11.07
CA ALA A 24 -7.87 11.35 9.82
C ALA A 24 -8.68 12.41 9.05
N HIS A 25 -9.55 13.15 9.76
CA HIS A 25 -10.35 14.22 9.17
C HIS A 25 -9.48 15.35 8.60
N ARG A 26 -8.50 15.83 9.37
CA ARG A 26 -7.55 16.84 8.91
C ARG A 26 -6.76 16.36 7.68
N ALA A 27 -6.24 15.14 7.74
CA ALA A 27 -5.52 14.56 6.62
C ALA A 27 -6.40 14.38 5.37
N SER A 28 -7.70 14.09 5.54
CA SER A 28 -8.68 14.04 4.44
C SER A 28 -8.88 15.41 3.77
N GLN A 29 -8.97 16.47 4.56
CA GLN A 29 -9.06 17.85 4.04
C GLN A 29 -7.80 18.29 3.29
N GLU A 30 -6.61 17.94 3.81
CA GLU A 30 -5.33 18.29 3.18
C GLU A 30 -5.10 17.52 1.85
N ARG A 31 -5.72 16.35 1.66
CA ARG A 31 -5.58 15.52 0.44
C ARG A 31 -6.24 16.12 -0.81
N GLY A 32 -7.16 17.06 -0.66
CA GLY A 32 -7.89 17.64 -1.77
C GLY A 32 -8.85 16.69 -2.49
N THR A 33 -9.71 17.25 -3.33
CA THR A 33 -10.75 16.52 -4.09
C THR A 33 -10.31 16.15 -5.50
N GLU A 34 -9.03 15.83 -5.75
CA GLU A 34 -8.68 15.22 -7.03
C GLU A 34 -9.38 13.86 -7.11
N ASP A 35 -10.47 13.80 -7.87
CA ASP A 35 -11.23 12.57 -8.07
C ASP A 35 -10.33 11.50 -8.70
N PRO A 36 -10.18 10.34 -8.07
CA PRO A 36 -9.47 9.22 -8.68
C PRO A 36 -10.21 8.79 -9.95
N PRO A 37 -9.51 8.13 -10.89
CA PRO A 37 -10.20 7.49 -11.99
C PRO A 37 -11.27 6.54 -11.43
N PRO A 38 -12.48 6.54 -12.01
CA PRO A 38 -13.55 5.67 -11.53
C PRO A 38 -13.14 4.20 -11.65
N GLY A 39 -13.38 3.44 -10.59
CA GLY A 39 -13.17 2.00 -10.56
C GLY A 39 -12.13 1.53 -9.54
N ALA A 40 -12.17 0.24 -9.28
CA ALA A 40 -11.22 -0.44 -8.43
C ALA A 40 -10.02 -0.94 -9.26
N ALA A 41 -8.80 -0.72 -8.76
CA ALA A 41 -7.61 -1.32 -9.36
C ALA A 41 -7.55 -2.83 -9.08
N LEU A 42 -7.87 -3.23 -7.84
CA LEU A 42 -7.96 -4.64 -7.43
C LEU A 42 -9.37 -4.94 -6.97
N VAL A 43 -9.93 -6.06 -7.46
CA VAL A 43 -11.24 -6.57 -7.07
C VAL A 43 -11.06 -7.94 -6.45
N VAL A 44 -11.52 -8.11 -5.22
CA VAL A 44 -11.40 -9.36 -4.45
C VAL A 44 -12.79 -9.85 -4.08
N ARG A 45 -13.08 -11.14 -4.33
CA ARG A 45 -14.38 -11.75 -4.01
C ARG A 45 -14.19 -13.14 -3.42
N GLY A 46 -14.78 -13.36 -2.22
CA GLY A 46 -14.78 -14.63 -1.52
C GLY A 46 -13.39 -15.20 -1.26
N PHE A 47 -12.35 -14.34 -1.16
CA PHE A 47 -10.97 -14.80 -1.11
C PHE A 47 -10.66 -15.46 0.22
N SER A 48 -10.19 -16.70 0.16
CA SER A 48 -9.75 -17.50 1.31
C SER A 48 -8.36 -18.07 1.07
N ALA A 49 -7.56 -18.23 2.12
CA ALA A 49 -6.21 -18.78 1.99
C ALA A 49 -5.81 -19.63 3.20
N TRP A 50 -4.96 -20.62 2.94
CA TRP A 50 -4.49 -21.60 3.93
C TRP A 50 -2.97 -21.80 3.85
N TYR A 51 -2.40 -22.19 4.97
CA TYR A 51 -1.08 -22.77 5.10
C TYR A 51 -1.23 -24.18 5.68
N GLY A 52 -1.07 -25.21 4.84
CA GLY A 52 -1.44 -26.57 5.20
C GLY A 52 -2.93 -26.68 5.57
N SER A 53 -3.23 -27.10 6.81
CA SER A 53 -4.60 -27.17 7.35
C SER A 53 -5.10 -25.86 7.97
N PHE A 54 -4.20 -24.91 8.29
CA PHE A 54 -4.57 -23.66 8.94
C PHE A 54 -5.15 -22.66 7.94
N GLN A 55 -6.40 -22.24 8.16
CA GLN A 55 -7.05 -21.20 7.37
C GLN A 55 -6.65 -19.81 7.88
N ALA A 56 -5.77 -19.14 7.14
CA ALA A 56 -5.26 -17.84 7.48
C ALA A 56 -6.18 -16.68 7.06
N LEU A 57 -6.95 -16.86 5.97
CA LEU A 57 -7.88 -15.84 5.46
C LEU A 57 -9.22 -16.50 5.13
N LYS A 58 -10.31 -15.78 5.46
CA LYS A 58 -11.67 -16.34 5.48
C LYS A 58 -12.62 -15.42 4.69
N SER A 59 -12.92 -15.77 3.43
CA SER A 59 -13.93 -15.13 2.57
C SER A 59 -13.85 -13.60 2.57
N ILE A 60 -12.76 -13.05 2.05
CA ILE A 60 -12.54 -11.60 1.96
C ILE A 60 -13.17 -11.07 0.68
N ASP A 61 -13.99 -10.03 0.83
CA ASP A 61 -14.53 -9.21 -0.25
C ASP A 61 -13.99 -7.79 -0.10
N LEU A 62 -13.26 -7.28 -1.11
CA LEU A 62 -12.62 -5.96 -1.04
C LEU A 62 -12.45 -5.37 -2.44
N ASP A 63 -12.77 -4.09 -2.58
CA ASP A 63 -12.39 -3.28 -3.72
C ASP A 63 -11.30 -2.29 -3.31
N VAL A 64 -10.14 -2.36 -3.95
CA VAL A 64 -9.05 -1.41 -3.75
C VAL A 64 -9.16 -0.32 -4.81
N PRO A 65 -9.49 0.91 -4.44
CA PRO A 65 -9.68 1.99 -5.42
C PRO A 65 -8.35 2.38 -6.08
N ALA A 66 -8.42 2.68 -7.39
CA ALA A 66 -7.26 3.10 -8.17
C ALA A 66 -6.71 4.45 -7.67
N ARG A 67 -5.38 4.60 -7.68
CA ARG A 67 -4.66 5.83 -7.30
C ARG A 67 -5.09 6.39 -5.93
N ARG A 68 -5.30 5.48 -4.98
CA ARG A 68 -5.57 5.77 -3.58
C ARG A 68 -4.66 4.94 -2.70
N VAL A 69 -4.53 5.35 -1.46
CA VAL A 69 -3.86 4.57 -0.42
C VAL A 69 -4.91 3.79 0.36
N THR A 70 -4.86 2.46 0.30
CA THR A 70 -5.67 1.57 1.13
C THR A 70 -4.80 1.01 2.24
N ALA A 71 -5.13 1.30 3.50
CA ALA A 71 -4.43 0.78 4.66
C ALA A 71 -5.13 -0.47 5.22
N PHE A 72 -4.35 -1.53 5.47
CA PHE A 72 -4.79 -2.69 6.23
C PHE A 72 -4.32 -2.55 7.67
N ILE A 73 -5.26 -2.47 8.61
CA ILE A 73 -5.02 -2.39 10.05
C ILE A 73 -5.58 -3.62 10.76
N GLY A 74 -5.15 -3.87 11.99
CA GLY A 74 -5.62 -4.98 12.83
C GLY A 74 -4.49 -5.57 13.67
N PRO A 75 -4.79 -6.46 14.62
CA PRO A 75 -3.81 -7.07 15.52
C PRO A 75 -2.77 -7.89 14.77
N SER A 76 -1.64 -8.14 15.43
CA SER A 76 -0.58 -9.00 14.87
C SER A 76 -1.13 -10.41 14.61
N GLY A 77 -0.73 -11.01 13.48
CA GLY A 77 -1.17 -12.36 13.12
C GLY A 77 -2.58 -12.47 12.51
N CYS A 78 -3.36 -11.38 12.39
CA CYS A 78 -4.73 -11.44 11.84
C CYS A 78 -4.82 -11.65 10.31
N GLY A 79 -3.68 -11.81 9.59
CA GLY A 79 -3.67 -12.16 8.18
C GLY A 79 -3.34 -11.04 7.19
N LYS A 80 -3.11 -9.79 7.60
CA LYS A 80 -2.85 -8.62 6.72
C LYS A 80 -1.71 -8.84 5.73
N SER A 81 -0.51 -9.19 6.22
CA SER A 81 0.66 -9.44 5.36
C SER A 81 0.48 -10.68 4.50
N THR A 82 -0.25 -11.70 4.99
CA THR A 82 -0.64 -12.87 4.19
C THR A 82 -1.50 -12.42 3.00
N PHE A 83 -2.51 -11.59 3.24
CA PHE A 83 -3.38 -11.10 2.17
C PHE A 83 -2.62 -10.21 1.19
N LEU A 84 -1.81 -9.28 1.71
CA LEU A 84 -0.96 -8.41 0.88
C LEU A 84 -0.08 -9.23 -0.08
N ARG A 85 0.57 -10.29 0.41
CA ARG A 85 1.47 -11.15 -0.36
C ARG A 85 0.76 -12.05 -1.39
N TRP A 86 -0.55 -12.27 -1.26
CA TRP A 86 -1.32 -12.93 -2.30
C TRP A 86 -1.55 -12.03 -3.52
N MET A 87 -1.59 -10.70 -3.35
CA MET A 87 -1.80 -9.75 -4.45
C MET A 87 -0.66 -9.77 -5.49
N ASN A 88 0.55 -10.27 -5.13
CA ASN A 88 1.67 -10.45 -6.06
C ASN A 88 2.20 -11.90 -6.09
N ARG A 89 1.41 -12.85 -5.60
CA ARG A 89 1.75 -14.29 -5.61
C ARG A 89 3.04 -14.64 -4.86
N MET A 90 3.45 -13.83 -3.87
CA MET A 90 4.62 -14.17 -3.03
C MET A 90 4.37 -15.40 -2.15
N ASN A 91 3.11 -15.69 -1.80
CA ASN A 91 2.76 -16.87 -1.01
C ASN A 91 2.92 -18.19 -1.77
N ASP A 92 3.03 -18.16 -3.11
CA ASP A 92 3.36 -19.37 -3.90
C ASP A 92 4.72 -19.97 -3.52
N LEU A 93 5.59 -19.16 -2.91
CA LEU A 93 6.91 -19.62 -2.44
C LEU A 93 6.83 -20.31 -1.07
N VAL A 94 5.68 -20.29 -0.41
CA VAL A 94 5.48 -20.92 0.91
C VAL A 94 4.92 -22.33 0.74
N PRO A 95 5.63 -23.37 1.18
CA PRO A 95 5.14 -24.75 1.08
C PRO A 95 3.77 -24.92 1.75
N GLY A 96 2.85 -25.55 1.05
CA GLY A 96 1.48 -25.79 1.54
C GLY A 96 0.55 -24.57 1.51
N ALA A 97 0.98 -23.43 0.96
CA ALA A 97 0.10 -22.30 0.74
C ALA A 97 -0.87 -22.59 -0.41
N ARG A 98 -2.15 -22.33 -0.18
CA ARG A 98 -3.21 -22.42 -1.19
C ARG A 98 -4.24 -21.33 -0.96
N CYS A 99 -4.97 -20.97 -2.02
CA CYS A 99 -6.05 -20.00 -1.94
C CYS A 99 -7.21 -20.38 -2.85
N GLU A 100 -8.36 -19.77 -2.59
CA GLU A 100 -9.60 -19.89 -3.35
C GLU A 100 -10.26 -18.51 -3.44
N GLY A 101 -11.22 -18.36 -4.36
CA GLY A 101 -11.95 -17.12 -4.60
C GLY A 101 -11.47 -16.41 -5.85
N ARG A 102 -11.67 -15.10 -5.91
CA ARG A 102 -11.25 -14.25 -7.04
C ARG A 102 -10.36 -13.12 -6.56
N LEU A 103 -9.30 -12.85 -7.30
CA LEU A 103 -8.41 -11.71 -7.13
C LEU A 103 -8.05 -11.19 -8.53
N ASP A 104 -8.55 -10.03 -8.87
CA ASP A 104 -8.50 -9.45 -10.21
C ASP A 104 -7.79 -8.10 -10.20
N LEU A 105 -6.91 -7.86 -11.17
CA LEU A 105 -6.23 -6.59 -11.41
C LEU A 105 -6.58 -6.09 -12.80
N GLY A 106 -7.58 -5.20 -12.89
CA GLY A 106 -7.97 -4.60 -14.17
C GLY A 106 -8.34 -5.62 -15.25
N GLY A 107 -9.03 -6.71 -14.89
CA GLY A 107 -9.42 -7.81 -15.78
C GLY A 107 -8.42 -8.97 -15.85
N LEU A 108 -7.27 -8.86 -15.16
CA LEU A 108 -6.32 -9.95 -15.04
C LEU A 108 -6.60 -10.77 -13.78
N ASP A 109 -6.98 -12.04 -13.94
CA ASP A 109 -7.13 -12.98 -12.84
C ASP A 109 -5.75 -13.35 -12.26
N LEU A 110 -5.45 -12.86 -11.05
CA LEU A 110 -4.17 -13.08 -10.37
C LEU A 110 -4.02 -14.51 -9.83
N LEU A 111 -5.11 -15.30 -9.79
CA LEU A 111 -5.09 -16.70 -9.32
C LEU A 111 -5.02 -17.71 -10.48
N ALA A 112 -5.00 -17.24 -11.72
CA ALA A 112 -4.93 -18.09 -12.89
C ALA A 112 -3.68 -19.01 -12.85
N ARG A 113 -3.87 -20.30 -13.16
CA ARG A 113 -2.79 -21.33 -13.11
C ARG A 113 -1.62 -21.05 -14.05
N ARG A 114 -1.87 -20.36 -15.16
CA ARG A 114 -0.85 -20.02 -16.20
C ARG A 114 -0.45 -18.55 -16.17
N LEU A 115 -0.67 -17.86 -15.04
CA LEU A 115 -0.25 -16.48 -14.90
C LEU A 115 1.28 -16.37 -14.93
N ASP A 116 1.81 -15.48 -15.76
CA ASP A 116 3.21 -15.11 -15.71
C ASP A 116 3.46 -14.27 -14.43
N THR A 117 4.05 -14.91 -13.43
CA THR A 117 4.33 -14.25 -12.14
C THR A 117 5.46 -13.21 -12.22
N VAL A 118 6.31 -13.25 -13.26
CA VAL A 118 7.34 -12.24 -13.49
C VAL A 118 6.67 -10.95 -13.97
N GLU A 119 5.79 -11.07 -14.96
CA GLU A 119 5.01 -9.93 -15.45
C GLU A 119 4.05 -9.40 -14.38
N LEU A 120 3.41 -10.27 -13.59
CA LEU A 120 2.60 -9.85 -12.46
C LEU A 120 3.42 -8.98 -11.48
N ARG A 121 4.61 -9.45 -11.07
CA ARG A 121 5.46 -8.74 -10.10
C ARG A 121 6.08 -7.46 -10.64
N ARG A 122 6.13 -7.30 -11.97
CA ARG A 122 6.43 -6.02 -12.61
C ARG A 122 5.28 -5.03 -12.43
N ARG A 123 4.01 -5.49 -12.61
CA ARG A 123 2.80 -4.66 -12.47
C ARG A 123 2.44 -4.40 -10.99
N VAL A 124 2.77 -5.32 -10.10
CA VAL A 124 2.46 -5.25 -8.66
C VAL A 124 3.77 -5.29 -7.87
N GLY A 125 4.36 -4.12 -7.67
CA GLY A 125 5.60 -3.95 -6.90
C GLY A 125 5.40 -4.17 -5.41
N MET A 126 6.48 -4.55 -4.70
CA MET A 126 6.43 -4.76 -3.25
C MET A 126 7.61 -4.14 -2.52
N VAL A 127 7.29 -3.46 -1.42
CA VAL A 127 8.24 -2.91 -0.44
C VAL A 127 8.04 -3.67 0.87
N PHE A 128 9.13 -4.25 1.39
CA PHE A 128 9.08 -5.08 2.59
C PHE A 128 9.31 -4.27 3.86
N GLN A 129 8.90 -4.82 4.99
CA GLN A 129 9.06 -4.25 6.32
C GLN A 129 10.54 -3.96 6.64
N LYS A 130 11.42 -4.93 6.38
CA LYS A 130 12.86 -4.76 6.52
C LYS A 130 13.45 -4.35 5.17
N PRO A 131 14.16 -3.22 5.09
CA PRO A 131 14.85 -2.83 3.87
C PRO A 131 15.74 -3.98 3.35
N ASN A 132 15.66 -4.24 2.05
CA ASN A 132 16.37 -5.33 1.40
C ASN A 132 17.08 -4.87 0.11
N PRO A 133 17.96 -3.88 0.17
CA PRO A 133 18.75 -3.50 -0.99
C PRO A 133 19.62 -4.70 -1.46
N PHE A 134 19.81 -4.83 -2.76
CA PHE A 134 20.75 -5.80 -3.29
C PHE A 134 22.19 -5.43 -2.86
N PRO A 135 23.09 -6.40 -2.68
CA PRO A 135 24.51 -6.14 -2.38
C PRO A 135 25.25 -5.63 -3.63
N LYS A 136 24.75 -4.50 -4.16
CA LYS A 136 25.17 -3.80 -5.37
C LYS A 136 25.23 -2.30 -5.07
N SER A 137 25.67 -1.51 -6.05
CA SER A 137 25.65 -0.05 -5.92
C SER A 137 24.22 0.50 -5.83
N ILE A 138 24.10 1.76 -5.42
CA ILE A 138 22.82 2.50 -5.40
C ILE A 138 22.20 2.52 -6.78
N TYR A 139 23.01 2.87 -7.81
CA TYR A 139 22.60 2.86 -9.22
C TYR A 139 22.08 1.48 -9.65
N GLU A 140 22.85 0.43 -9.41
CA GLU A 140 22.51 -0.93 -9.82
C GLU A 140 21.24 -1.47 -9.13
N ASN A 141 20.94 -1.01 -7.92
CA ASN A 141 19.68 -1.37 -7.28
C ASN A 141 18.46 -0.86 -8.05
N VAL A 142 18.50 0.39 -8.51
CA VAL A 142 17.38 1.00 -9.24
C VAL A 142 17.35 0.51 -10.70
N ALA A 143 18.52 0.39 -11.35
CA ALA A 143 18.65 -0.03 -12.74
C ALA A 143 18.31 -1.51 -12.96
N PHE A 144 18.28 -2.35 -11.94
CA PHE A 144 18.15 -3.81 -12.06
C PHE A 144 16.86 -4.22 -12.76
N GLY A 145 15.71 -3.78 -12.28
CA GLY A 145 14.40 -4.10 -12.87
C GLY A 145 14.25 -3.57 -14.30
N PRO A 146 14.52 -2.28 -14.55
CA PRO A 146 14.48 -1.72 -15.91
C PRO A 146 15.32 -2.46 -16.93
N ARG A 147 16.53 -2.89 -16.58
CA ARG A 147 17.37 -3.68 -17.49
C ARG A 147 16.79 -5.04 -17.86
N LEU A 148 16.03 -5.65 -16.96
CA LEU A 148 15.39 -6.95 -17.22
C LEU A 148 14.13 -6.83 -18.07
N HIS A 149 13.35 -5.77 -17.85
CA HIS A 149 12.00 -5.66 -18.38
C HIS A 149 11.83 -4.64 -19.49
N LEU A 150 12.75 -3.65 -19.60
CA LEU A 150 12.60 -2.53 -20.52
C LEU A 150 13.77 -2.50 -21.51
N LYS A 151 13.44 -2.39 -22.81
CA LYS A 151 14.45 -2.18 -23.86
C LYS A 151 14.76 -0.68 -23.94
N MET A 152 15.85 -0.24 -23.34
CA MET A 152 16.26 1.16 -23.33
C MET A 152 17.77 1.33 -23.46
N GLY A 153 18.19 2.44 -24.06
CA GLY A 153 19.59 2.84 -24.13
C GLY A 153 20.11 3.35 -22.78
N ARG A 154 21.44 3.50 -22.70
CA ARG A 154 22.11 3.91 -21.45
C ARG A 154 21.61 5.26 -20.93
N ALA A 155 21.51 6.26 -21.79
CA ALA A 155 21.05 7.60 -21.39
C ALA A 155 19.62 7.58 -20.84
N GLN A 156 18.72 6.77 -21.41
CA GLN A 156 17.37 6.60 -20.92
C GLN A 156 17.33 5.90 -19.56
N LEU A 157 18.21 4.90 -19.35
CA LEU A 157 18.35 4.22 -18.09
C LEU A 157 18.90 5.16 -17.00
N ASP A 158 19.89 5.97 -17.33
CA ASP A 158 20.48 6.95 -16.41
C ASP A 158 19.42 7.96 -15.94
N GLU A 159 18.60 8.47 -16.87
CA GLU A 159 17.49 9.37 -16.53
C GLU A 159 16.39 8.69 -15.72
N LEU A 160 16.07 7.43 -16.04
CA LEU A 160 15.09 6.66 -15.26
C LEU A 160 15.56 6.40 -13.82
N VAL A 161 16.85 6.08 -13.64
CA VAL A 161 17.46 5.92 -12.31
C VAL A 161 17.40 7.23 -11.54
N ARG A 162 17.78 8.34 -12.17
CA ARG A 162 17.72 9.67 -11.57
C ARG A 162 16.29 10.02 -11.13
N SER A 163 15.33 9.97 -12.05
CA SER A 163 13.94 10.32 -11.77
C SER A 163 13.31 9.42 -10.70
N SER A 164 13.66 8.12 -10.67
CA SER A 164 13.21 7.19 -9.63
C SER A 164 13.76 7.54 -8.25
N LEU A 165 15.03 7.95 -8.16
CA LEU A 165 15.64 8.41 -6.90
C LEU A 165 15.08 9.77 -6.45
N GLU A 166 14.80 10.69 -7.39
CA GLU A 166 14.12 11.96 -7.11
C GLU A 166 12.72 11.72 -6.54
N ARG A 167 11.93 10.87 -7.20
CA ARG A 167 10.58 10.49 -6.76
C ARG A 167 10.56 9.74 -5.43
N ALA A 168 11.66 9.07 -5.06
CA ALA A 168 11.83 8.45 -3.75
C ALA A 168 12.43 9.43 -2.71
N ALA A 169 12.55 10.72 -3.03
CA ALA A 169 13.14 11.75 -2.18
C ALA A 169 14.55 11.34 -1.66
N LEU A 170 15.34 10.70 -2.51
CA LEU A 170 16.67 10.17 -2.15
C LEU A 170 17.81 10.78 -2.99
N TRP A 171 17.51 11.36 -4.17
CA TRP A 171 18.50 11.83 -5.13
C TRP A 171 19.55 12.75 -4.52
N ASP A 172 19.13 13.80 -3.83
CA ASP A 172 20.06 14.81 -3.28
C ASP A 172 21.01 14.24 -2.22
N GLU A 173 20.64 13.15 -1.59
CA GLU A 173 21.47 12.48 -0.58
C GLU A 173 22.50 11.51 -1.20
N VAL A 174 22.30 11.07 -2.46
CA VAL A 174 23.09 9.99 -3.06
C VAL A 174 23.70 10.30 -4.43
N LYS A 175 23.35 11.42 -5.08
CA LYS A 175 23.76 11.76 -6.45
C LYS A 175 25.28 11.70 -6.69
N ASP A 176 26.09 12.04 -5.68
CA ASP A 176 27.54 12.07 -5.77
C ASP A 176 28.19 10.72 -5.43
N ARG A 177 27.39 9.69 -5.08
CA ARG A 177 27.87 8.37 -4.65
C ARG A 177 27.06 7.20 -5.20
N LEU A 178 26.47 7.35 -6.38
CA LEU A 178 25.61 6.34 -7.02
C LEU A 178 26.31 4.98 -7.21
N ASN A 179 27.63 4.97 -7.39
CA ASN A 179 28.42 3.77 -7.55
C ASN A 179 28.87 3.11 -6.23
N GLN A 180 28.58 3.73 -5.08
CA GLN A 180 28.87 3.13 -3.77
C GLN A 180 27.84 2.06 -3.41
N SER A 181 28.25 1.16 -2.50
CA SER A 181 27.39 0.08 -2.02
C SER A 181 26.12 0.62 -1.36
N ALA A 182 24.97 0.09 -1.76
CA ALA A 182 23.67 0.40 -1.13
C ALA A 182 23.58 -0.05 0.33
N LEU A 183 24.39 -1.03 0.75
CA LEU A 183 24.41 -1.51 2.14
C LEU A 183 25.00 -0.51 3.12
N GLY A 184 25.77 0.48 2.64
CA GLY A 184 26.31 1.58 3.46
C GLY A 184 25.32 2.71 3.74
N LEU A 185 24.10 2.65 3.20
CA LEU A 185 23.05 3.64 3.45
C LEU A 185 22.40 3.42 4.84
N SER A 186 21.87 4.51 5.44
CA SER A 186 21.04 4.40 6.65
C SER A 186 19.75 3.61 6.38
N GLY A 187 19.11 3.07 7.42
CA GLY A 187 17.86 2.29 7.26
C GLY A 187 16.77 3.04 6.48
N GLY A 188 16.56 4.31 6.78
CA GLY A 188 15.59 5.14 6.04
C GLY A 188 16.00 5.41 4.58
N GLN A 189 17.29 5.56 4.30
CA GLN A 189 17.81 5.68 2.93
C GLN A 189 17.66 4.35 2.18
N GLN A 190 17.98 3.23 2.82
CA GLN A 190 17.78 1.90 2.22
C GLN A 190 16.31 1.64 1.89
N GLN A 191 15.39 2.04 2.76
CA GLN A 191 13.96 1.89 2.50
C GLN A 191 13.50 2.73 1.30
N ARG A 192 13.92 3.99 1.23
CA ARG A 192 13.63 4.85 0.06
C ARG A 192 14.29 4.31 -1.21
N LEU A 193 15.47 3.71 -1.13
CA LEU A 193 16.09 3.03 -2.26
C LEU A 193 15.27 1.82 -2.73
N CYS A 194 14.73 1.02 -1.80
CA CYS A 194 13.82 -0.08 -2.13
C CYS A 194 12.53 0.41 -2.79
N ILE A 195 12.01 1.57 -2.37
CA ILE A 195 10.87 2.23 -3.04
C ILE A 195 11.27 2.70 -4.43
N ALA A 196 12.41 3.39 -4.60
CA ALA A 196 12.92 3.81 -5.91
C ALA A 196 13.06 2.63 -6.88
N ARG A 197 13.62 1.51 -6.39
CA ARG A 197 13.74 0.26 -7.15
C ARG A 197 12.38 -0.28 -7.59
N ALA A 198 11.40 -0.27 -6.69
CA ALA A 198 10.05 -0.78 -6.97
C ALA A 198 9.31 0.07 -8.01
N ILE A 199 9.43 1.40 -7.95
CA ILE A 199 8.75 2.30 -8.88
C ILE A 199 9.45 2.45 -10.24
N ALA A 200 10.73 2.08 -10.34
CA ALA A 200 11.52 2.21 -11.57
C ALA A 200 10.98 1.38 -12.74
N VAL A 201 10.26 0.29 -12.48
CA VAL A 201 9.63 -0.54 -13.52
C VAL A 201 8.21 -0.09 -13.90
N GLY A 202 7.71 1.00 -13.29
CA GLY A 202 6.39 1.55 -13.56
C GLY A 202 5.23 0.64 -13.15
N PRO A 203 5.14 0.18 -11.90
CA PRO A 203 4.04 -0.69 -11.45
C PRO A 203 2.71 0.06 -11.45
N GLU A 204 1.60 -0.69 -11.55
CA GLU A 204 0.23 -0.17 -11.38
C GLU A 204 -0.16 -0.10 -9.90
N VAL A 205 0.31 -1.09 -9.13
CA VAL A 205 0.06 -1.23 -7.70
C VAL A 205 1.37 -1.34 -6.95
N LEU A 206 1.48 -0.64 -5.84
CA LEU A 206 2.61 -0.70 -4.92
C LEU A 206 2.13 -1.24 -3.56
N LEU A 207 2.58 -2.44 -3.23
CA LEU A 207 2.32 -3.07 -1.95
C LEU A 207 3.41 -2.68 -0.95
N MET A 208 3.03 -2.32 0.26
CA MET A 208 3.95 -1.93 1.33
C MET A 208 3.62 -2.69 2.62
N ASP A 209 4.51 -3.58 3.03
CA ASP A 209 4.36 -4.36 4.27
C ASP A 209 5.11 -3.64 5.39
N GLU A 210 4.41 -2.87 6.24
CA GLU A 210 4.96 -2.10 7.36
C GLU A 210 6.23 -1.27 7.04
N PRO A 211 6.23 -0.43 5.99
CA PRO A 211 7.45 0.15 5.41
C PRO A 211 8.23 1.10 6.32
N ALA A 212 7.67 1.51 7.45
CA ALA A 212 8.29 2.46 8.37
C ALA A 212 8.49 1.92 9.80
N SER A 213 8.10 0.65 10.08
CA SER A 213 8.06 0.11 11.45
C SER A 213 9.43 0.00 12.13
N ALA A 214 10.51 -0.12 11.36
CA ALA A 214 11.89 -0.23 11.87
C ALA A 214 12.69 1.08 11.73
N LEU A 215 12.03 2.22 11.46
CA LEU A 215 12.68 3.49 11.18
C LEU A 215 12.51 4.48 12.34
N ASP A 216 13.44 5.41 12.43
CA ASP A 216 13.35 6.54 13.34
C ASP A 216 12.19 7.50 12.94
N PRO A 217 11.70 8.37 13.86
CA PRO A 217 10.55 9.24 13.59
C PRO A 217 10.73 10.16 12.38
N ARG A 218 11.95 10.68 12.14
CA ARG A 218 12.24 11.56 11.00
C ARG A 218 12.18 10.80 9.68
N SER A 219 12.76 9.61 9.63
CA SER A 219 12.68 8.72 8.46
C SER A 219 11.24 8.26 8.20
N THR A 220 10.48 7.95 9.26
CA THR A 220 9.05 7.62 9.16
C THR A 220 8.25 8.75 8.52
N ALA A 221 8.42 10.00 8.99
CA ALA A 221 7.73 11.16 8.42
C ALA A 221 8.04 11.34 6.93
N ARG A 222 9.30 11.15 6.51
CA ARG A 222 9.69 11.20 5.10
C ARG A 222 9.04 10.10 4.25
N ILE A 223 8.90 8.89 4.78
CA ILE A 223 8.19 7.81 4.08
C ILE A 223 6.69 8.12 3.96
N GLU A 224 6.06 8.70 4.99
CA GLU A 224 4.66 9.10 4.94
C GLU A 224 4.40 10.20 3.88
N GLU A 225 5.28 11.20 3.81
CA GLU A 225 5.22 12.23 2.78
C GLU A 225 5.39 11.64 1.38
N LEU A 226 6.38 10.77 1.20
CA LEU A 226 6.62 10.05 -0.05
C LEU A 226 5.40 9.23 -0.48
N ILE A 227 4.73 8.52 0.42
CA ILE A 227 3.51 7.77 0.11
C ILE A 227 2.40 8.70 -0.42
N ARG A 228 2.22 9.89 0.19
CA ARG A 228 1.24 10.88 -0.26
C ARG A 228 1.52 11.41 -1.67
N GLU A 229 2.79 11.56 -2.03
CA GLU A 229 3.18 11.98 -3.39
C GLU A 229 2.97 10.84 -4.39
N LEU A 230 3.40 9.64 -4.05
CA LEU A 230 3.32 8.47 -4.94
C LEU A 230 1.88 8.07 -5.29
N ARG A 231 0.89 8.29 -4.39
CA ARG A 231 -0.52 7.95 -4.66
C ARG A 231 -1.10 8.66 -5.88
N ARG A 232 -0.54 9.80 -6.31
CA ARG A 232 -0.97 10.51 -7.52
C ARG A 232 -0.82 9.65 -8.78
N ASN A 233 0.17 8.76 -8.77
CA ASN A 233 0.54 7.94 -9.93
C ASN A 233 0.32 6.44 -9.71
N TYR A 234 0.21 5.98 -8.46
CA TYR A 234 0.14 4.57 -8.10
C TYR A 234 -1.06 4.26 -7.20
N THR A 235 -1.61 3.08 -7.37
CA THR A 235 -2.47 2.48 -6.34
C THR A 235 -1.59 1.92 -5.25
N ILE A 236 -1.81 2.28 -4.00
CA ILE A 236 -0.96 1.85 -2.88
C ILE A 236 -1.79 1.03 -1.90
N VAL A 237 -1.30 -0.15 -1.54
CA VAL A 237 -1.85 -0.95 -0.44
C VAL A 237 -0.79 -1.08 0.62
N ILE A 238 -1.08 -0.59 1.83
CA ILE A 238 -0.13 -0.59 2.94
C ILE A 238 -0.65 -1.39 4.13
N VAL A 239 0.17 -2.28 4.66
CA VAL A 239 -0.05 -2.88 5.97
C VAL A 239 0.65 -2.02 7.01
N THR A 240 -0.04 -1.67 8.08
CA THR A 240 0.55 -0.99 9.23
C THR A 240 -0.15 -1.38 10.52
N HIS A 241 0.60 -1.50 11.61
CA HIS A 241 0.06 -1.62 12.96
C HIS A 241 -0.03 -0.23 13.66
N ASN A 242 0.48 0.83 13.01
CA ASN A 242 0.41 2.18 13.54
C ASN A 242 -0.85 2.89 13.03
N MET A 243 -1.87 2.98 13.88
CA MET A 243 -3.15 3.61 13.57
C MET A 243 -3.01 5.10 13.23
N GLN A 244 -2.09 5.80 13.88
CA GLN A 244 -1.83 7.22 13.55
C GLN A 244 -1.26 7.37 12.13
N GLN A 245 -0.39 6.44 11.71
CA GLN A 245 0.10 6.41 10.34
C GLN A 245 -1.04 6.15 9.35
N ALA A 246 -1.87 5.12 9.59
CA ALA A 246 -3.02 4.85 8.74
C ALA A 246 -3.93 6.08 8.61
N ALA A 247 -4.28 6.73 9.73
CA ALA A 247 -5.11 7.93 9.75
C ALA A 247 -4.55 9.10 8.92
N ARG A 248 -3.20 9.26 8.91
CA ARG A 248 -2.55 10.36 8.18
C ARG A 248 -2.41 10.14 6.69
N ILE A 249 -2.17 8.90 6.25
CA ILE A 249 -1.74 8.65 4.87
C ILE A 249 -2.76 7.93 4.01
N SER A 250 -3.73 7.19 4.56
CA SER A 250 -4.66 6.40 3.78
C SER A 250 -5.96 7.14 3.42
N ASP A 251 -6.52 6.79 2.28
CA ASP A 251 -7.83 7.26 1.80
C ASP A 251 -8.92 6.28 2.23
N VAL A 252 -8.58 4.98 2.21
CA VAL A 252 -9.44 3.87 2.63
C VAL A 252 -8.72 3.07 3.68
N THR A 253 -9.44 2.64 4.70
CA THR A 253 -8.91 1.75 5.74
C THR A 253 -9.74 0.47 5.80
N ALA A 254 -9.07 -0.68 5.89
CA ALA A 254 -9.64 -1.99 6.00
C ALA A 254 -9.16 -2.64 7.31
N PHE A 255 -10.08 -2.93 8.22
CA PHE A 255 -9.79 -3.57 9.49
C PHE A 255 -9.91 -5.08 9.39
N PHE A 256 -8.82 -5.78 9.74
CA PHE A 256 -8.74 -7.23 9.75
C PHE A 256 -8.69 -7.76 11.17
N ASN A 257 -9.46 -8.81 11.43
CA ASN A 257 -9.38 -9.59 12.66
C ASN A 257 -9.58 -11.08 12.36
N GLU A 258 -8.75 -11.96 12.95
CA GLU A 258 -8.82 -13.42 12.86
C GLU A 258 -9.00 -13.97 11.42
N GLY A 259 -8.30 -13.40 10.46
CA GLY A 259 -8.35 -13.76 9.05
C GLY A 259 -9.57 -13.26 8.29
N ARG A 260 -10.40 -12.39 8.88
CA ARG A 260 -11.59 -11.78 8.27
C ARG A 260 -11.39 -10.30 8.04
N LEU A 261 -11.97 -9.78 6.98
CA LEU A 261 -12.21 -8.34 6.82
C LEU A 261 -13.47 -7.98 7.62
N VAL A 262 -13.29 -7.25 8.71
CA VAL A 262 -14.37 -6.87 9.62
C VAL A 262 -15.09 -5.62 9.12
N GLU A 263 -14.32 -4.62 8.68
CA GLU A 263 -14.86 -3.36 8.19
C GLU A 263 -13.91 -2.76 7.14
N VAL A 264 -14.49 -2.09 6.14
CA VAL A 264 -13.75 -1.28 5.17
C VAL A 264 -14.56 -0.01 4.87
N GLY A 265 -13.86 1.12 4.75
CA GLY A 265 -14.49 2.39 4.43
C GLY A 265 -13.50 3.54 4.31
N PRO A 266 -13.99 4.75 4.03
CA PRO A 266 -13.18 5.97 4.09
C PRO A 266 -12.47 6.08 5.43
N THR A 267 -11.20 6.45 5.38
CA THR A 267 -10.34 6.46 6.58
C THR A 267 -10.85 7.40 7.67
N ASP A 268 -11.31 8.58 7.30
CA ASP A 268 -11.89 9.56 8.22
C ASP A 268 -13.13 8.99 8.93
N GLN A 269 -14.06 8.39 8.18
CA GLN A 269 -15.25 7.76 8.74
C GLN A 269 -14.88 6.63 9.70
N MET A 270 -13.95 5.75 9.30
CA MET A 270 -13.56 4.61 10.14
C MET A 270 -12.94 5.03 11.47
N PHE A 271 -12.13 6.08 11.50
CA PHE A 271 -11.53 6.57 12.74
C PHE A 271 -12.41 7.50 13.56
N MET A 272 -13.43 8.14 12.94
CA MET A 272 -14.37 9.01 13.65
C MET A 272 -15.61 8.27 14.16
N ASN A 273 -16.17 7.40 13.33
CA ASN A 273 -17.44 6.72 13.61
C ASN A 273 -17.45 5.34 12.95
N PRO A 274 -16.70 4.37 13.49
CA PRO A 274 -16.69 3.00 12.99
C PRO A 274 -18.08 2.38 13.08
N ARG A 275 -18.43 1.54 12.11
CA ARG A 275 -19.75 0.88 12.04
C ARG A 275 -19.80 -0.42 12.85
N GLN A 276 -18.61 -1.02 13.09
CA GLN A 276 -18.49 -2.30 13.76
C GLN A 276 -17.93 -2.09 15.17
N PRO A 277 -18.58 -2.66 16.21
CA PRO A 277 -18.08 -2.56 17.60
C PRO A 277 -16.61 -3.06 17.73
N ALA A 278 -16.27 -4.14 17.04
CA ALA A 278 -14.90 -4.66 17.05
C ALA A 278 -13.87 -3.66 16.47
N THR A 279 -14.26 -2.85 15.49
CA THR A 279 -13.41 -1.77 14.94
C THR A 279 -13.24 -0.65 15.97
N GLU A 280 -14.33 -0.26 16.66
CA GLU A 280 -14.30 0.75 17.71
C GLU A 280 -13.39 0.32 18.86
N ASP A 281 -13.53 -0.90 19.33
CA ASP A 281 -12.71 -1.46 20.41
C ASP A 281 -11.23 -1.48 20.03
N TYR A 282 -10.92 -1.87 18.77
CA TYR A 282 -9.54 -1.86 18.28
C TYR A 282 -8.94 -0.44 18.23
N ILE A 283 -9.67 0.52 17.65
CA ILE A 283 -9.21 1.91 17.48
C ILE A 283 -9.05 2.61 18.83
N THR A 284 -9.92 2.31 19.80
CA THR A 284 -9.88 2.91 21.16
C THR A 284 -8.94 2.20 22.12
N GLY A 285 -8.29 1.11 21.69
CA GLY A 285 -7.37 0.33 22.54
C GLY A 285 -8.07 -0.55 23.58
N ARG A 286 -9.38 -0.79 23.45
CA ARG A 286 -10.15 -1.72 24.30
C ARG A 286 -10.13 -3.16 23.81
N PHE A 287 -9.33 -3.41 22.77
CA PHE A 287 -9.19 -4.71 22.14
C PHE A 287 -8.17 -5.56 22.90
N GLY A 288 -8.61 -6.62 23.60
CA GLY A 288 -7.76 -7.53 24.36
C GLY A 288 -8.61 -8.55 25.12
#